data_338f80baeac937e301051fb58fec51b4
#
_entry.id   338f80baeac937e301051fb58fec51b4
#
_cell.length_a   1.000
_cell.length_b   1.000
_cell.length_c   1.000
_cell.angle_alpha   90.00
_cell.angle_beta   90.00
_cell.angle_gamma   90.00
#
_symmetry.space_group_name_H-M   'P 1'
#
loop_
_entity.id
_entity.type
_entity.pdbx_description
1 polymer ?
#
loop_
_entity_poly.entity_id
_entity_poly.type
_entity_poly.pdbx_seq_one_letter_code
_entity_poly.pdbx_strand_id
1 'polypeptide(L)'
;MLYVDALARPGTESRARFPATLVAVVALAATLLPLSASARSAPESFADLAEPIMPAVVNISASTTVEARGRTLPQLPPGTPFEDLFEEFFNRRGQGPQGPQGESPRQRRSNSLGSGFVIDPSGIVVTNSHVIGDANEISVIFSDGTRLKAEIVGKDSKIDLAVLRVKPDKPLKAVSFGDSEKMRPGDWVIAIGNPFGLGGSVTAGIVSARGRNIESGPYDNYIQTDASINKGNSGGPLFNMNGEVIGINTAILSPTGGSVGIGFAVPSATAVPIIQQLREFGETRRGWLGVRIQNVDDPTAEALNLGTARGALIAGIDDKGPAKPAGLEVGDVIVKFDGQEVKQSRDLPRIVANTPVGKAVDVTVVRKGKEMTKSVTLGRLEDNDRQQQASLNQPPADVPTATRKALGLELSGVTDEVRRRFNIKDTVKGVVVTRVDPNSSAADKRIQPGEVIVEVGQEAVSTPADVTKRVDALKKEGKKSALLLVANAQGEVRFVAVSIE
;
A
#
# COMPACT_ATOMS: atom_id res chain seq x y z
N MET A 1 -61.41 -96.36 5.53
CA MET A 1 -62.61 -96.21 4.70
C MET A 1 -63.02 -94.78 4.71
N LEU A 2 -63.23 -94.19 3.49
CA LEU A 2 -63.78 -92.95 3.14
C LEU A 2 -62.82 -91.72 3.09
N TYR A 3 -62.58 -91.34 1.82
CA TYR A 3 -62.09 -90.11 1.20
C TYR A 3 -62.96 -88.89 1.55
N VAL A 4 -62.35 -87.75 1.71
CA VAL A 4 -62.93 -86.52 1.21
C VAL A 4 -61.82 -85.58 0.72
N ASP A 5 -61.85 -85.29 -0.57
CA ASP A 5 -61.10 -84.25 -1.26
C ASP A 5 -61.51 -82.87 -0.73
N ALA A 6 -60.57 -81.97 -0.58
CA ALA A 6 -60.84 -80.56 -0.42
C ALA A 6 -59.89 -79.77 -1.34
N LEU A 7 -60.43 -79.23 -2.40
CA LEU A 7 -59.85 -78.40 -3.40
C LEU A 7 -59.21 -77.17 -2.83
N ALA A 8 -57.94 -76.96 -3.11
CA ALA A 8 -57.20 -75.73 -2.86
C ALA A 8 -57.56 -74.66 -3.95
N ARG A 9 -58.03 -73.50 -3.54
CA ARG A 9 -58.15 -72.28 -4.39
C ARG A 9 -56.87 -71.49 -4.33
N PRO A 10 -56.33 -70.97 -5.48
CA PRO A 10 -55.16 -70.11 -5.45
C PRO A 10 -55.50 -68.72 -4.96
N GLY A 11 -54.81 -68.26 -3.93
CA GLY A 11 -54.90 -66.91 -3.42
C GLY A 11 -54.30 -65.92 -4.40
N THR A 12 -55.08 -64.95 -4.82
CA THR A 12 -54.61 -63.79 -5.61
C THR A 12 -53.79 -62.83 -4.73
N GLU A 13 -52.44 -62.84 -4.93
CA GLU A 13 -51.60 -61.78 -4.36
C GLU A 13 -51.92 -60.43 -5.01
N SER A 14 -52.60 -59.58 -4.27
CA SER A 14 -52.80 -58.17 -4.61
C SER A 14 -51.47 -57.43 -4.45
N ARG A 15 -50.68 -57.30 -5.51
CA ARG A 15 -49.55 -56.35 -5.57
C ARG A 15 -50.14 -54.95 -5.62
N ALA A 16 -50.04 -54.23 -4.49
CA ALA A 16 -50.35 -52.82 -4.40
C ALA A 16 -49.36 -52.04 -5.33
N ARG A 17 -49.85 -51.62 -6.52
CA ARG A 17 -49.13 -50.70 -7.42
C ARG A 17 -49.26 -49.31 -6.82
N PHE A 18 -48.26 -48.82 -6.11
CA PHE A 18 -48.13 -47.41 -5.78
C PHE A 18 -48.05 -46.65 -7.09
N PRO A 19 -48.87 -45.62 -7.30
CA PRO A 19 -48.80 -44.84 -8.53
C PRO A 19 -47.50 -44.14 -8.65
N ALA A 20 -46.79 -44.31 -9.78
CA ALA A 20 -45.49 -43.73 -10.07
C ALA A 20 -45.46 -42.18 -9.88
N THR A 21 -46.60 -41.54 -9.97
CA THR A 21 -46.80 -40.14 -9.67
C THR A 21 -46.55 -39.76 -8.20
N LEU A 22 -46.85 -40.64 -7.23
CA LEU A 22 -46.58 -40.35 -5.81
C LEU A 22 -45.09 -40.43 -5.50
N VAL A 23 -44.37 -41.37 -6.12
CA VAL A 23 -42.91 -41.48 -5.98
C VAL A 23 -42.20 -40.30 -6.61
N ALA A 24 -42.68 -39.80 -7.77
CA ALA A 24 -42.09 -38.63 -8.44
C ALA A 24 -42.32 -37.32 -7.62
N VAL A 25 -43.46 -37.17 -6.97
CA VAL A 25 -43.78 -36.01 -6.13
C VAL A 25 -42.94 -36.03 -4.84
N VAL A 26 -42.72 -37.18 -4.21
CA VAL A 26 -41.86 -37.32 -3.03
C VAL A 26 -40.39 -37.09 -3.39
N ALA A 27 -39.93 -37.57 -4.54
CA ALA A 27 -38.57 -37.30 -5.01
C ALA A 27 -38.34 -35.82 -5.35
N LEU A 28 -39.35 -35.14 -5.95
CA LEU A 28 -39.27 -33.73 -6.24
C LEU A 28 -39.32 -32.86 -4.95
N ALA A 29 -40.12 -33.27 -3.96
CA ALA A 29 -40.18 -32.61 -2.67
C ALA A 29 -38.88 -32.79 -1.85
N ALA A 30 -38.18 -33.92 -2.00
CA ALA A 30 -36.87 -34.14 -1.35
C ALA A 30 -35.76 -33.27 -1.97
N THR A 31 -35.85 -32.90 -3.25
CA THR A 31 -34.88 -32.00 -3.91
C THR A 31 -35.12 -30.52 -3.59
N LEU A 32 -36.28 -30.16 -3.03
CA LEU A 32 -36.66 -28.81 -2.62
C LEU A 32 -36.39 -28.53 -1.12
N LEU A 33 -35.85 -29.51 -0.37
CA LEU A 33 -35.35 -29.20 0.96
C LEU A 33 -34.21 -28.21 0.86
N PRO A 34 -34.34 -27.03 1.48
CA PRO A 34 -33.22 -26.09 1.50
C PRO A 34 -32.03 -26.81 2.14
N LEU A 35 -30.94 -26.94 1.39
CA LEU A 35 -29.63 -27.25 1.97
C LEU A 35 -29.43 -26.20 3.06
N SER A 36 -29.62 -26.60 4.31
CA SER A 36 -29.32 -25.73 5.44
C SER A 36 -27.87 -25.32 5.28
N ALA A 37 -27.64 -24.08 4.80
CA ALA A 37 -26.33 -23.50 4.87
C ALA A 37 -25.97 -23.47 6.35
N SER A 38 -25.15 -24.41 6.78
CA SER A 38 -24.56 -24.38 8.13
C SER A 38 -23.72 -23.11 8.19
N ALA A 39 -24.34 -22.04 8.70
CA ALA A 39 -23.59 -20.89 9.14
C ALA A 39 -22.58 -21.41 10.15
N ARG A 40 -21.28 -21.29 9.86
CA ARG A 40 -20.25 -21.62 10.84
C ARG A 40 -20.53 -20.76 12.07
N SER A 41 -20.86 -21.41 13.19
CA SER A 41 -21.03 -20.71 14.48
C SER A 41 -19.75 -19.95 14.82
N ALA A 42 -19.88 -18.80 15.48
CA ALA A 42 -18.74 -18.14 16.10
C ALA A 42 -18.05 -19.12 17.05
N PRO A 43 -16.72 -19.09 17.20
CA PRO A 43 -16.03 -19.91 18.19
C PRO A 43 -16.58 -19.62 19.59
N GLU A 44 -16.84 -20.64 20.39
CA GLU A 44 -17.25 -20.48 21.79
C GLU A 44 -16.16 -19.81 22.63
N SER A 45 -14.89 -20.07 22.30
CA SER A 45 -13.72 -19.48 22.94
C SER A 45 -12.54 -19.44 21.97
N PHE A 46 -11.65 -18.48 22.18
CA PHE A 46 -10.34 -18.40 21.51
C PHE A 46 -9.19 -18.90 22.39
N ALA A 47 -9.48 -19.37 23.62
CA ALA A 47 -8.45 -19.72 24.61
C ALA A 47 -7.54 -20.84 24.11
N ASP A 48 -8.10 -21.94 23.61
CA ASP A 48 -7.34 -23.10 23.12
C ASP A 48 -6.44 -22.76 21.94
N LEU A 49 -6.80 -21.74 21.17
CA LEU A 49 -5.99 -21.23 20.06
C LEU A 49 -4.90 -20.27 20.55
N ALA A 50 -5.23 -19.37 21.48
CA ALA A 50 -4.32 -18.33 21.95
C ALA A 50 -3.21 -18.89 22.87
N GLU A 51 -3.54 -19.78 23.80
CA GLU A 51 -2.62 -20.30 24.80
C GLU A 51 -1.31 -20.87 24.21
N PRO A 52 -1.31 -21.74 23.19
CA PRO A 52 -0.10 -22.31 22.63
C PRO A 52 0.74 -21.35 21.80
N ILE A 53 0.18 -20.23 21.29
CA ILE A 53 0.88 -19.26 20.44
C ILE A 53 1.33 -18.00 21.19
N MET A 54 0.68 -17.66 22.29
CA MET A 54 1.06 -16.50 23.13
C MET A 54 2.55 -16.45 23.51
N PRO A 55 3.22 -17.57 23.89
CA PRO A 55 4.64 -17.54 24.25
C PRO A 55 5.57 -17.10 23.12
N ALA A 56 5.11 -17.15 21.86
CA ALA A 56 5.87 -16.65 20.72
C ALA A 56 5.74 -15.13 20.52
N VAL A 57 4.76 -14.47 21.19
CA VAL A 57 4.54 -13.02 21.07
C VAL A 57 5.30 -12.31 22.17
N VAL A 58 6.09 -11.33 21.79
CA VAL A 58 7.04 -10.63 22.65
C VAL A 58 6.77 -9.14 22.70
N ASN A 59 7.21 -8.48 23.77
CA ASN A 59 7.31 -7.03 23.82
C ASN A 59 8.67 -6.59 23.28
N ILE A 60 8.65 -5.51 22.49
CA ILE A 60 9.86 -4.86 21.96
C ILE A 60 10.04 -3.54 22.71
N SER A 61 11.16 -3.41 23.39
CA SER A 61 11.58 -2.17 24.06
C SER A 61 12.80 -1.62 23.31
N ALA A 62 12.62 -0.47 22.68
CA ALA A 62 13.67 0.21 21.93
C ALA A 62 14.01 1.54 22.61
N SER A 63 15.29 1.79 22.90
CA SER A 63 15.73 3.02 23.55
C SER A 63 16.80 3.74 22.73
N THR A 64 16.67 5.06 22.61
CA THR A 64 17.67 5.95 22.04
C THR A 64 18.29 6.79 23.12
N THR A 65 19.59 6.68 23.30
CA THR A 65 20.37 7.55 24.19
C THR A 65 20.97 8.66 23.33
N VAL A 66 20.46 9.87 23.43
CA VAL A 66 21.00 11.06 22.77
C VAL A 66 21.93 11.77 23.72
N GLU A 67 23.24 11.83 23.44
CA GLU A 67 24.14 12.77 24.08
C GLU A 67 23.75 14.18 23.65
N ALA A 68 23.34 15.01 24.62
CA ALA A 68 22.88 16.38 24.39
C ALA A 68 24.05 17.29 23.95
N ARG A 69 24.43 17.21 22.69
CA ARG A 69 25.15 18.26 21.97
C ARG A 69 24.12 19.01 21.14
N GLY A 70 23.70 20.18 21.62
CA GLY A 70 22.88 21.22 21.03
C GLY A 70 22.54 21.13 19.55
N ARG A 71 21.70 20.17 19.14
CA ARG A 71 21.08 20.13 17.82
C ARG A 71 19.59 19.85 17.96
N THR A 72 18.80 20.68 17.31
CA THR A 72 17.37 20.52 17.09
C THR A 72 17.06 19.09 16.60
N LEU A 73 16.04 18.47 17.19
CA LEU A 73 15.53 17.15 16.81
C LEU A 73 15.23 17.09 15.30
N PRO A 74 15.51 16.00 14.61
CA PRO A 74 15.00 15.79 13.26
C PRO A 74 13.47 15.75 13.34
N GLN A 75 12.80 16.72 12.72
CA GLN A 75 11.37 16.66 12.48
C GLN A 75 11.10 15.61 11.42
N LEU A 76 10.15 14.69 11.69
CA LEU A 76 9.57 13.86 10.66
C LEU A 76 8.96 14.78 9.56
N PRO A 77 8.96 14.36 8.30
CA PRO A 77 8.30 15.13 7.24
C PRO A 77 6.83 15.38 7.62
N PRO A 78 6.35 16.64 7.58
CA PRO A 78 4.97 16.96 7.94
C PRO A 78 4.00 16.24 7.00
N GLY A 79 2.93 15.65 7.58
CA GLY A 79 1.85 15.01 6.85
C GLY A 79 1.90 13.49 6.77
N THR A 80 2.70 12.81 7.62
CA THR A 80 2.58 11.35 7.75
C THR A 80 1.44 10.97 8.70
N PRO A 81 0.60 9.94 8.39
CA PRO A 81 -0.49 9.48 9.26
C PRO A 81 -0.06 9.07 10.68
N PHE A 82 1.24 8.97 10.91
CA PHE A 82 1.86 8.58 12.18
C PHE A 82 2.34 9.77 13.02
N GLU A 83 2.34 11.00 12.48
CA GLU A 83 2.86 12.20 13.14
C GLU A 83 2.07 12.51 14.42
N ASP A 84 0.73 12.50 14.34
CA ASP A 84 -0.15 12.77 15.49
C ASP A 84 -0.02 11.71 16.60
N LEU A 85 0.18 10.44 16.21
CA LEU A 85 0.37 9.32 17.15
C LEU A 85 1.72 9.43 17.87
N PHE A 86 2.74 9.94 17.18
CA PHE A 86 4.09 10.08 17.69
C PHE A 86 4.23 11.34 18.57
N GLU A 87 3.67 12.48 18.15
CA GLU A 87 3.71 13.73 18.92
C GLU A 87 2.93 13.63 20.23
N GLU A 88 1.76 13.02 20.26
CA GLU A 88 0.97 12.88 21.50
C GLU A 88 1.67 11.97 22.53
N PHE A 89 2.39 10.93 22.06
CA PHE A 89 3.15 10.05 22.94
C PHE A 89 4.37 10.74 23.57
N PHE A 90 5.06 11.62 22.83
CA PHE A 90 6.27 12.30 23.31
C PHE A 90 5.96 13.58 24.10
N ASN A 91 4.94 14.36 23.73
CA ASN A 91 4.61 15.62 24.38
C ASN A 91 3.95 15.46 25.76
N ARG A 92 3.18 14.40 26.01
CA ARG A 92 2.54 14.16 27.32
C ARG A 92 3.49 13.80 28.46
N ARG A 93 4.72 13.38 28.18
CA ARG A 93 5.73 13.02 29.21
C ARG A 93 6.67 14.16 29.61
N GLY A 94 6.54 15.34 29.00
CA GLY A 94 7.39 16.51 29.25
C GLY A 94 6.90 17.49 30.31
N GLN A 95 5.67 17.33 30.85
CA GLN A 95 5.13 18.22 31.86
C GLN A 95 5.07 17.54 33.23
N GLY A 96 6.21 17.47 33.92
CA GLY A 96 6.29 17.28 35.36
C GLY A 96 6.61 18.60 36.03
N PRO A 97 6.19 18.83 37.32
CA PRO A 97 6.35 20.12 38.01
C PRO A 97 7.82 20.52 38.11
N GLN A 98 8.08 21.81 37.87
CA GLN A 98 9.39 22.43 37.99
C GLN A 98 9.87 22.39 39.46
N GLY A 99 10.96 21.66 39.72
CA GLY A 99 11.76 21.76 40.92
C GLY A 99 13.12 22.41 40.63
N PRO A 100 13.85 22.99 41.63
CA PRO A 100 14.92 23.93 41.39
C PRO A 100 16.21 23.31 40.83
N GLN A 101 16.93 24.16 40.14
CA GLN A 101 18.16 23.97 39.39
C GLN A 101 19.27 23.16 40.11
N GLY A 102 19.75 22.12 39.45
CA GLY A 102 21.00 21.43 39.72
C GLY A 102 21.55 20.87 38.42
N GLU A 103 22.67 21.39 37.95
CA GLU A 103 23.35 21.02 36.71
C GLU A 103 23.85 19.57 36.75
N SER A 104 23.27 18.74 35.95
CA SER A 104 23.88 17.50 35.43
C SER A 104 23.32 17.25 34.02
N PRO A 105 24.15 16.82 33.04
CA PRO A 105 23.65 16.54 31.69
C PRO A 105 22.67 15.35 31.74
N ARG A 106 21.37 15.66 31.76
CA ARG A 106 20.34 14.63 31.73
C ARG A 106 20.30 14.01 30.32
N GLN A 107 20.83 12.81 30.21
CA GLN A 107 20.59 11.93 29.06
C GLN A 107 19.07 11.74 28.90
N ARG A 108 18.47 12.31 27.87
CA ARG A 108 17.09 12.05 27.52
C ARG A 108 17.03 10.66 26.87
N ARG A 109 16.45 9.69 27.57
CA ARG A 109 16.11 8.38 27.00
C ARG A 109 14.70 8.46 26.43
N SER A 110 14.59 8.27 25.13
CA SER A 110 13.31 8.03 24.46
C SER A 110 13.12 6.52 24.37
N ASN A 111 12.01 6.02 24.93
CA ASN A 111 11.67 4.60 24.89
C ASN A 111 10.46 4.41 23.99
N SER A 112 10.60 3.64 22.91
CA SER A 112 9.50 3.10 22.12
C SER A 112 9.12 1.73 22.64
N LEU A 113 7.83 1.42 22.66
CA LEU A 113 7.28 0.13 23.10
C LEU A 113 6.31 -0.39 22.03
N GLY A 114 6.49 -1.62 21.63
CA GLY A 114 5.62 -2.33 20.70
C GLY A 114 5.65 -3.83 20.94
N SER A 115 5.06 -4.57 20.05
CA SER A 115 5.07 -6.03 20.04
C SER A 115 5.92 -6.58 18.89
N GLY A 116 6.24 -7.84 18.99
CA GLY A 116 6.86 -8.64 17.94
C GLY A 116 6.49 -10.10 18.13
N PHE A 117 6.98 -10.96 17.26
CA PHE A 117 6.77 -12.40 17.40
C PHE A 117 7.93 -13.19 16.83
N VAL A 118 8.17 -14.34 17.42
CA VAL A 118 9.24 -15.27 17.04
C VAL A 118 8.78 -16.10 15.85
N ILE A 119 9.56 -16.12 14.77
CA ILE A 119 9.30 -16.90 13.56
C ILE A 119 10.24 -18.10 13.40
N ASP A 120 11.31 -18.14 14.20
CA ASP A 120 12.32 -19.19 14.13
C ASP A 120 12.82 -19.48 15.56
N PRO A 121 12.85 -20.75 16.00
CA PRO A 121 13.29 -21.11 17.35
C PRO A 121 14.72 -20.68 17.71
N SER A 122 15.55 -20.39 16.70
CA SER A 122 16.92 -19.86 16.90
C SER A 122 16.97 -18.38 17.33
N GLY A 123 15.80 -17.71 17.44
CA GLY A 123 15.72 -16.35 17.93
C GLY A 123 15.53 -15.26 16.86
N ILE A 124 14.87 -15.58 15.75
CA ILE A 124 14.47 -14.58 14.77
C ILE A 124 13.10 -14.01 15.15
N VAL A 125 13.03 -12.69 15.31
CA VAL A 125 11.84 -11.95 15.72
C VAL A 125 11.45 -10.95 14.67
N VAL A 126 10.16 -10.84 14.37
CA VAL A 126 9.59 -9.86 13.44
C VAL A 126 8.84 -8.81 14.24
N THR A 127 8.94 -7.55 13.83
CA THR A 127 8.22 -6.39 14.37
C THR A 127 8.08 -5.30 13.29
N ASN A 128 7.47 -4.16 13.64
CA ASN A 128 7.47 -3.00 12.74
C ASN A 128 8.78 -2.19 12.82
N SER A 129 9.13 -1.55 11.70
CA SER A 129 10.30 -0.66 11.62
C SER A 129 10.14 0.58 12.52
N HIS A 130 8.94 1.16 12.60
CA HIS A 130 8.66 2.31 13.47
C HIS A 130 8.79 1.97 14.97
N VAL A 131 8.55 0.71 15.38
CA VAL A 131 8.70 0.27 16.78
C VAL A 131 10.17 0.37 17.23
N ILE A 132 11.11 0.03 16.35
CA ILE A 132 12.53 0.11 16.66
C ILE A 132 13.14 1.46 16.30
N GLY A 133 12.55 2.20 15.34
CA GLY A 133 13.05 3.51 14.90
C GLY A 133 14.55 3.52 14.61
N ASP A 134 15.25 4.51 15.18
CA ASP A 134 16.71 4.63 15.16
C ASP A 134 17.31 4.33 16.56
N ALA A 135 16.73 3.35 17.26
CA ALA A 135 17.17 2.98 18.60
C ALA A 135 18.60 2.39 18.60
N ASN A 136 19.36 2.76 19.62
CA ASN A 136 20.73 2.27 19.84
C ASN A 136 20.72 0.97 20.65
N GLU A 137 19.66 0.73 21.42
CA GLU A 137 19.51 -0.45 22.24
C GLU A 137 18.10 -1.02 22.10
N ILE A 138 18.01 -2.29 21.74
CA ILE A 138 16.75 -3.00 21.56
C ILE A 138 16.75 -4.24 22.48
N SER A 139 15.67 -4.40 23.23
CA SER A 139 15.44 -5.57 24.07
C SER A 139 14.13 -6.25 23.68
N VAL A 140 14.15 -7.56 23.59
CA VAL A 140 12.98 -8.42 23.43
C VAL A 140 12.62 -8.98 24.80
N ILE A 141 11.38 -8.78 25.23
CA ILE A 141 10.87 -9.22 26.53
C ILE A 141 9.78 -10.25 26.31
N PHE A 142 10.00 -11.44 26.82
CA PHE A 142 9.11 -12.58 26.71
C PHE A 142 8.00 -12.53 27.77
N SER A 143 6.97 -13.37 27.61
CA SER A 143 5.85 -13.45 28.56
C SER A 143 6.23 -13.95 29.95
N ASP A 144 7.32 -14.69 30.08
CA ASP A 144 7.89 -15.17 31.34
C ASP A 144 8.77 -14.12 32.06
N GLY A 145 8.91 -12.91 31.48
CA GLY A 145 9.76 -11.84 31.98
C GLY A 145 11.21 -11.92 31.50
N THR A 146 11.61 -12.96 30.79
CA THR A 146 12.96 -13.07 30.21
C THR A 146 13.22 -11.90 29.25
N ARG A 147 14.37 -11.24 29.41
CA ARG A 147 14.79 -10.12 28.58
C ARG A 147 16.06 -10.49 27.82
N LEU A 148 16.02 -10.43 26.52
CA LEU A 148 17.18 -10.66 25.65
C LEU A 148 17.51 -9.41 24.85
N LYS A 149 18.81 -9.08 24.74
CA LYS A 149 19.28 -8.03 23.83
C LYS A 149 19.07 -8.49 22.40
N ALA A 150 18.57 -7.59 21.55
CA ALA A 150 18.35 -7.86 20.14
C ALA A 150 19.32 -7.07 19.25
N GLU A 151 19.71 -7.70 18.15
CA GLU A 151 20.45 -7.10 17.06
C GLU A 151 19.51 -6.93 15.85
N ILE A 152 19.60 -5.79 15.15
CA ILE A 152 18.82 -5.57 13.90
C ILE A 152 19.48 -6.41 12.81
N VAL A 153 18.74 -7.35 12.22
CA VAL A 153 19.14 -8.10 11.03
C VAL A 153 18.91 -7.25 9.79
N GLY A 154 17.79 -6.58 9.71
CA GLY A 154 17.43 -5.64 8.66
C GLY A 154 16.10 -4.94 8.94
N LYS A 155 15.89 -3.79 8.31
CA LYS A 155 14.63 -3.04 8.40
C LYS A 155 14.22 -2.49 7.04
N ASP A 156 12.92 -2.34 6.86
CA ASP A 156 12.29 -1.76 5.68
C ASP A 156 11.23 -0.75 6.11
N SER A 157 11.56 0.53 6.02
CA SER A 157 10.66 1.61 6.41
C SER A 157 9.53 1.86 5.41
N LYS A 158 9.65 1.39 4.15
CA LYS A 158 8.61 1.58 3.12
C LYS A 158 7.41 0.63 3.30
N ILE A 159 7.61 -0.53 3.93
CA ILE A 159 6.54 -1.49 4.31
C ILE A 159 6.38 -1.56 5.84
N ASP A 160 7.22 -0.81 6.56
CA ASP A 160 7.21 -0.76 8.03
C ASP A 160 7.48 -2.12 8.69
N LEU A 161 8.51 -2.86 8.25
CA LEU A 161 8.93 -4.14 8.81
C LEU A 161 10.37 -4.11 9.31
N ALA A 162 10.64 -4.86 10.37
CA ALA A 162 11.98 -5.11 10.88
C ALA A 162 12.15 -6.57 11.31
N VAL A 163 13.34 -7.08 11.10
CA VAL A 163 13.78 -8.41 11.56
C VAL A 163 14.88 -8.22 12.57
N LEU A 164 14.69 -8.81 13.74
CA LEU A 164 15.61 -8.80 14.85
C LEU A 164 16.16 -10.19 15.11
N ARG A 165 17.33 -10.28 15.73
CA ARG A 165 17.93 -11.51 16.22
C ARG A 165 18.23 -11.39 17.70
N VAL A 166 17.79 -12.37 18.47
CA VAL A 166 18.18 -12.59 19.86
C VAL A 166 18.98 -13.88 19.98
N LYS A 167 19.73 -14.05 21.06
CA LYS A 167 20.51 -15.26 21.37
C LYS A 167 19.88 -15.94 22.60
N PRO A 168 18.93 -16.86 22.39
CA PRO A 168 18.31 -17.58 23.49
C PRO A 168 19.18 -18.76 23.94
N ASP A 169 19.13 -19.07 25.25
CA ASP A 169 19.82 -20.26 25.82
C ASP A 169 19.09 -21.58 25.47
N LYS A 170 17.81 -21.51 25.12
CA LYS A 170 16.95 -22.63 24.72
C LYS A 170 16.14 -22.27 23.49
N PRO A 171 15.76 -23.26 22.63
CA PRO A 171 14.89 -23.01 21.50
C PRO A 171 13.59 -22.29 21.92
N LEU A 172 13.27 -21.21 21.23
CA LEU A 172 12.06 -20.42 21.50
C LEU A 172 10.84 -21.04 20.86
N LYS A 173 9.67 -20.77 21.43
CA LYS A 173 8.40 -21.04 20.75
C LYS A 173 8.30 -20.09 19.56
N ALA A 174 8.06 -20.64 18.37
CA ALA A 174 7.89 -19.89 17.14
C ALA A 174 6.49 -20.15 16.55
N VAL A 175 6.01 -19.19 15.74
CA VAL A 175 4.77 -19.31 14.97
C VAL A 175 5.06 -19.32 13.48
N SER A 176 4.17 -19.92 12.69
CA SER A 176 4.26 -19.99 11.24
C SER A 176 3.39 -18.94 10.56
N PHE A 177 3.78 -18.56 9.34
CA PHE A 177 2.94 -17.73 8.48
C PHE A 177 1.90 -18.58 7.74
N GLY A 178 0.66 -18.08 7.71
CA GLY A 178 -0.43 -18.56 6.87
C GLY A 178 -0.55 -17.72 5.57
N ASP A 179 -1.42 -18.18 4.69
CA ASP A 179 -1.69 -17.52 3.41
C ASP A 179 -2.78 -16.43 3.55
N SER A 180 -2.37 -15.18 3.60
CA SER A 180 -3.30 -14.05 3.69
C SER A 180 -4.18 -13.88 2.45
N GLU A 181 -3.80 -14.45 1.28
CA GLU A 181 -4.61 -14.36 0.07
C GLU A 181 -5.87 -15.22 0.14
N LYS A 182 -5.90 -16.23 1.00
CA LYS A 182 -7.08 -17.07 1.25
C LYS A 182 -8.08 -16.45 2.22
N MET A 183 -7.70 -15.43 2.97
CA MET A 183 -8.58 -14.76 3.93
C MET A 183 -9.65 -13.94 3.22
N ARG A 184 -10.86 -13.97 3.73
CA ARG A 184 -12.02 -13.27 3.17
C ARG A 184 -12.62 -12.32 4.20
N PRO A 185 -13.24 -11.23 3.79
CA PRO A 185 -14.08 -10.44 4.69
C PRO A 185 -15.09 -11.33 5.42
N GLY A 186 -15.17 -11.21 6.75
CA GLY A 186 -15.99 -12.03 7.62
C GLY A 186 -15.26 -13.20 8.28
N ASP A 187 -14.07 -13.58 7.83
CA ASP A 187 -13.30 -14.64 8.51
C ASP A 187 -12.76 -14.13 9.86
N TRP A 188 -12.87 -14.95 10.91
CA TRP A 188 -12.38 -14.65 12.24
C TRP A 188 -10.86 -14.51 12.28
N VAL A 189 -10.39 -13.54 13.04
CA VAL A 189 -8.97 -13.31 13.33
C VAL A 189 -8.76 -12.96 14.79
N ILE A 190 -7.57 -13.25 15.31
CA ILE A 190 -7.13 -12.78 16.62
C ILE A 190 -5.84 -11.97 16.50
N ALA A 191 -5.79 -10.82 17.13
CA ALA A 191 -4.59 -10.03 17.26
C ALA A 191 -4.02 -10.26 18.67
N ILE A 192 -2.74 -10.62 18.75
CA ILE A 192 -2.03 -10.79 20.01
C ILE A 192 -0.90 -9.77 20.07
N GLY A 193 -0.82 -9.07 21.18
CA GLY A 193 0.27 -8.15 21.50
C GLY A 193 0.77 -8.40 22.93
N ASN A 194 1.90 -7.80 23.24
CA ASN A 194 2.42 -7.79 24.61
C ASN A 194 2.73 -6.34 25.04
N PRO A 195 1.67 -5.50 25.14
CA PRO A 195 1.85 -4.10 25.53
C PRO A 195 2.44 -4.02 26.95
N PHE A 196 3.48 -3.21 27.11
CA PHE A 196 4.14 -2.94 28.39
C PHE A 196 4.84 -4.15 29.05
N GLY A 197 4.92 -5.33 28.39
CA GLY A 197 5.52 -6.53 28.97
C GLY A 197 4.71 -7.13 30.15
N LEU A 198 3.40 -6.88 30.19
CA LEU A 198 2.51 -7.34 31.27
C LEU A 198 1.94 -8.76 31.05
N GLY A 199 2.48 -9.50 30.06
CA GLY A 199 1.90 -10.74 29.56
C GLY A 199 0.94 -10.47 28.39
N GLY A 200 0.80 -11.37 27.44
CA GLY A 200 0.08 -11.14 26.19
C GLY A 200 -1.36 -10.63 26.36
N SER A 201 -1.77 -9.72 25.47
CA SER A 201 -3.15 -9.28 25.31
C SER A 201 -3.73 -9.85 24.03
N VAL A 202 -4.90 -10.48 24.13
CA VAL A 202 -5.61 -11.09 22.99
C VAL A 202 -6.84 -10.25 22.67
N THR A 203 -7.02 -9.89 21.41
CA THR A 203 -8.24 -9.28 20.90
C THR A 203 -8.74 -10.06 19.69
N ALA A 204 -10.06 -10.24 19.57
CA ALA A 204 -10.69 -10.96 18.47
C ALA A 204 -11.55 -10.04 17.63
N GLY A 205 -11.68 -10.36 16.37
CA GLY A 205 -12.49 -9.67 15.38
C GLY A 205 -12.53 -10.45 14.08
N ILE A 206 -12.84 -9.75 13.00
CA ILE A 206 -12.89 -10.33 11.65
C ILE A 206 -11.97 -9.59 10.69
N VAL A 207 -11.67 -10.19 9.56
CA VAL A 207 -11.21 -9.47 8.38
C VAL A 207 -12.36 -8.59 7.90
N SER A 208 -12.25 -7.27 8.08
CA SER A 208 -13.29 -6.31 7.61
C SER A 208 -13.16 -6.04 6.12
N ALA A 209 -11.92 -5.98 5.60
CA ALA A 209 -11.63 -5.78 4.18
C ALA A 209 -10.18 -6.19 3.85
N ARG A 210 -9.88 -6.30 2.55
CA ARG A 210 -8.52 -6.56 2.02
C ARG A 210 -8.15 -5.51 0.99
N GLY A 211 -6.85 -5.37 0.75
CA GLY A 211 -6.34 -4.46 -0.28
C GLY A 211 -6.56 -2.98 0.03
N ARG A 212 -6.60 -2.63 1.33
CA ARG A 212 -6.80 -1.23 1.75
C ARG A 212 -5.56 -0.40 1.48
N ASN A 213 -5.79 0.75 0.84
CA ASN A 213 -4.86 1.85 0.74
C ASN A 213 -5.21 2.86 1.85
N ILE A 214 -4.24 3.21 2.68
CA ILE A 214 -4.39 4.20 3.76
C ILE A 214 -3.47 5.40 3.55
N GLU A 215 -2.92 5.53 2.33
CA GLU A 215 -2.02 6.61 1.90
C GLU A 215 -0.72 6.67 2.71
N SER A 216 -0.28 5.54 3.26
CA SER A 216 0.98 5.43 3.99
C SER A 216 2.19 5.24 3.08
N GLY A 217 1.97 4.81 1.83
CA GLY A 217 3.05 4.61 0.86
C GLY A 217 2.63 3.94 -0.44
N PRO A 218 3.56 3.82 -1.41
CA PRO A 218 3.25 3.30 -2.74
C PRO A 218 2.97 1.78 -2.77
N TYR A 219 3.17 1.09 -1.64
CA TYR A 219 3.01 -0.36 -1.53
C TYR A 219 1.82 -0.76 -0.67
N ASP A 220 0.93 0.17 -0.33
CA ASP A 220 -0.23 -0.07 0.50
C ASP A 220 -1.10 -1.22 -0.02
N ASN A 221 -1.29 -2.23 0.83
CA ASN A 221 -2.13 -3.40 0.56
C ASN A 221 -2.54 -4.04 1.88
N TYR A 222 -3.19 -3.28 2.78
CA TYR A 222 -3.45 -3.74 4.15
C TYR A 222 -4.68 -4.66 4.25
N ILE A 223 -4.62 -5.58 5.23
CA ILE A 223 -5.81 -6.22 5.78
C ILE A 223 -6.41 -5.24 6.79
N GLN A 224 -7.70 -4.92 6.64
CA GLN A 224 -8.47 -4.20 7.64
C GLN A 224 -9.13 -5.20 8.58
N THR A 225 -9.09 -4.92 9.89
CA THR A 225 -9.75 -5.72 10.94
C THR A 225 -10.41 -4.83 11.98
N ASP A 226 -11.47 -5.31 12.61
CA ASP A 226 -12.10 -4.71 13.78
C ASP A 226 -11.60 -5.32 15.10
N ALA A 227 -10.75 -6.35 15.06
CA ALA A 227 -9.97 -6.75 16.23
C ALA A 227 -9.27 -5.52 16.81
N SER A 228 -9.44 -5.28 18.11
CA SER A 228 -8.97 -4.05 18.73
C SER A 228 -7.45 -3.93 18.70
N ILE A 229 -6.93 -3.07 17.83
CA ILE A 229 -5.53 -2.69 17.77
C ILE A 229 -5.36 -1.38 18.53
N ASN A 230 -4.41 -1.33 19.45
CA ASN A 230 -4.08 -0.18 20.28
C ASN A 230 -2.56 -0.01 20.36
N LYS A 231 -2.10 1.09 20.99
CA LYS A 231 -0.68 1.32 21.29
C LYS A 231 -0.11 0.12 22.04
N GLY A 232 0.94 -0.48 21.49
CA GLY A 232 1.60 -1.69 22.02
C GLY A 232 1.32 -2.99 21.25
N ASN A 233 0.24 -3.07 20.44
CA ASN A 233 0.02 -4.22 19.55
C ASN A 233 0.75 -4.10 18.22
N SER A 234 1.23 -2.88 17.85
CA SER A 234 2.01 -2.66 16.63
C SER A 234 3.24 -3.56 16.60
N GLY A 235 3.48 -4.21 15.47
CA GLY A 235 4.51 -5.23 15.27
C GLY A 235 4.12 -6.63 15.72
N GLY A 236 3.01 -6.78 16.44
CA GLY A 236 2.46 -8.07 16.83
C GLY A 236 1.70 -8.76 15.69
N PRO A 237 1.48 -10.09 15.81
CA PRO A 237 0.84 -10.88 14.77
C PRO A 237 -0.69 -10.74 14.78
N LEU A 238 -1.28 -10.83 13.59
CA LEU A 238 -2.68 -11.10 13.35
C LEU A 238 -2.79 -12.55 12.88
N PHE A 239 -3.52 -13.39 13.62
CA PHE A 239 -3.65 -14.82 13.37
C PHE A 239 -5.00 -15.16 12.72
N ASN A 240 -5.01 -16.20 11.91
CA ASN A 240 -6.22 -16.91 11.50
C ASN A 240 -6.63 -17.94 12.57
N MET A 241 -7.74 -18.64 12.33
CA MET A 241 -8.27 -19.66 13.24
C MET A 241 -7.45 -20.98 13.28
N ASN A 242 -6.38 -21.09 12.50
CA ASN A 242 -5.43 -22.19 12.55
C ASN A 242 -4.19 -21.86 13.42
N GLY A 243 -4.09 -20.63 13.97
CA GLY A 243 -2.91 -20.16 14.70
C GLY A 243 -1.75 -19.76 13.78
N GLU A 244 -2.02 -19.46 12.51
CA GLU A 244 -1.05 -19.02 11.54
C GLU A 244 -1.10 -17.49 11.39
N VAL A 245 0.04 -16.83 11.28
CA VAL A 245 0.15 -15.39 11.09
C VAL A 245 -0.25 -15.00 9.67
N ILE A 246 -1.38 -14.32 9.52
CA ILE A 246 -1.85 -13.80 8.23
C ILE A 246 -1.57 -12.31 8.05
N GLY A 247 -1.09 -11.64 9.08
CA GLY A 247 -0.74 -10.22 9.02
C GLY A 247 0.09 -9.76 10.21
N ILE A 248 0.68 -8.56 10.07
CA ILE A 248 1.45 -7.88 11.11
C ILE A 248 0.72 -6.58 11.43
N ASN A 249 0.21 -6.46 12.66
CA ASN A 249 -0.53 -5.27 13.09
C ASN A 249 0.36 -4.04 13.04
N THR A 250 -0.08 -3.00 12.33
CA THR A 250 0.79 -1.86 12.01
C THR A 250 0.16 -0.53 12.38
N ALA A 251 -1.10 -0.29 12.00
CA ALA A 251 -1.73 1.02 12.11
C ALA A 251 -3.20 0.92 12.55
N ILE A 252 -3.72 2.06 13.02
CA ILE A 252 -5.15 2.27 13.25
C ILE A 252 -5.58 3.57 12.58
N LEU A 253 -6.82 3.63 12.12
CA LEU A 253 -7.47 4.89 11.79
C LEU A 253 -8.33 5.31 12.97
N SER A 254 -7.93 6.37 13.67
CA SER A 254 -8.61 6.79 14.91
C SER A 254 -8.46 8.30 15.13
N PRO A 255 -9.56 9.01 15.34
CA PRO A 255 -9.50 10.44 15.70
C PRO A 255 -9.05 10.69 17.14
N THR A 256 -9.04 9.66 18.00
CA THR A 256 -8.72 9.77 19.45
C THR A 256 -7.44 9.05 19.85
N GLY A 257 -6.78 8.34 18.90
CA GLY A 257 -5.60 7.51 19.16
C GLY A 257 -5.88 6.16 19.85
N GLY A 258 -7.14 5.83 20.17
CA GLY A 258 -7.59 4.52 20.64
C GLY A 258 -8.32 3.75 19.55
N SER A 259 -8.51 2.43 19.74
CA SER A 259 -9.23 1.59 18.77
C SER A 259 -10.70 2.02 18.63
N VAL A 260 -11.14 2.22 17.40
CA VAL A 260 -12.54 2.46 17.02
C VAL A 260 -13.05 1.35 16.08
N GLY A 261 -12.37 0.18 16.06
CA GLY A 261 -12.73 -0.94 15.19
C GLY A 261 -12.18 -0.81 13.75
N ILE A 262 -11.16 0.03 13.54
CA ILE A 262 -10.50 0.19 12.23
C ILE A 262 -8.99 0.03 12.42
N GLY A 263 -8.55 -1.23 12.40
CA GLY A 263 -7.14 -1.62 12.46
C GLY A 263 -6.64 -2.11 11.11
N PHE A 264 -5.32 -2.00 10.89
CA PHE A 264 -4.65 -2.40 9.65
C PHE A 264 -3.44 -3.26 9.96
N ALA A 265 -3.30 -4.34 9.18
CA ALA A 265 -2.17 -5.25 9.26
C ALA A 265 -1.51 -5.43 7.88
N VAL A 266 -0.18 -5.47 7.84
CA VAL A 266 0.58 -5.83 6.63
C VAL A 266 0.33 -7.32 6.36
N PRO A 267 -0.19 -7.72 5.18
CA PRO A 267 -0.49 -9.12 4.86
C PRO A 267 0.75 -10.00 4.86
N SER A 268 0.62 -11.26 5.28
CA SER A 268 1.72 -12.23 5.22
C SER A 268 2.28 -12.41 3.80
N ALA A 269 1.43 -12.39 2.77
CA ALA A 269 1.85 -12.45 1.37
C ALA A 269 2.80 -11.30 0.97
N THR A 270 2.66 -10.12 1.61
CA THR A 270 3.58 -8.99 1.44
C THR A 270 4.79 -9.13 2.35
N ALA A 271 4.59 -9.53 3.60
CA ALA A 271 5.64 -9.55 4.62
C ALA A 271 6.69 -10.64 4.42
N VAL A 272 6.27 -11.88 4.07
CA VAL A 272 7.17 -13.04 4.00
C VAL A 272 8.34 -12.84 3.01
N PRO A 273 8.13 -12.40 1.75
CA PRO A 273 9.23 -12.17 0.83
C PRO A 273 10.21 -11.09 1.32
N ILE A 274 9.70 -10.05 2.00
CA ILE A 274 10.52 -8.97 2.57
C ILE A 274 11.34 -9.48 3.74
N ILE A 275 10.72 -10.22 4.67
CA ILE A 275 11.39 -10.83 5.82
C ILE A 275 12.53 -11.75 5.34
N GLN A 276 12.31 -12.53 4.29
CA GLN A 276 13.36 -13.38 3.70
C GLN A 276 14.53 -12.55 3.18
N GLN A 277 14.27 -11.47 2.44
CA GLN A 277 15.34 -10.58 1.95
C GLN A 277 16.07 -9.89 3.09
N LEU A 278 15.36 -9.41 4.13
CA LEU A 278 16.00 -8.82 5.31
C LEU A 278 16.88 -9.82 6.06
N ARG A 279 16.50 -11.10 6.13
CA ARG A 279 17.31 -12.17 6.73
C ARG A 279 18.57 -12.49 5.91
N GLU A 280 18.44 -12.48 4.58
CA GLU A 280 19.52 -12.88 3.68
C GLU A 280 20.50 -11.75 3.38
N PHE A 281 19.97 -10.54 3.13
CA PHE A 281 20.75 -9.40 2.64
C PHE A 281 20.88 -8.24 3.64
N GLY A 282 20.14 -8.26 4.74
CA GLY A 282 20.05 -7.12 5.68
C GLY A 282 19.24 -5.94 5.14
N GLU A 283 18.80 -5.98 3.91
CA GLU A 283 18.06 -4.92 3.22
C GLU A 283 17.09 -5.51 2.20
N THR A 284 16.07 -4.74 1.83
CA THR A 284 15.14 -5.12 0.77
C THR A 284 15.72 -4.74 -0.59
N ARG A 285 15.53 -5.59 -1.58
CA ARG A 285 15.95 -5.39 -2.97
C ARG A 285 14.72 -5.37 -3.85
N ARG A 286 14.27 -4.18 -4.23
CA ARG A 286 13.07 -3.99 -5.05
C ARG A 286 13.41 -3.82 -6.51
N GLY A 287 12.62 -4.45 -7.37
CA GLY A 287 12.62 -4.12 -8.78
C GLY A 287 12.29 -2.65 -9.00
N TRP A 288 12.91 -2.05 -9.99
CA TRP A 288 12.72 -0.66 -10.37
C TRP A 288 12.57 -0.52 -11.88
N LEU A 289 11.52 0.15 -12.32
CA LEU A 289 11.22 0.39 -13.73
C LEU A 289 11.75 1.75 -14.21
N GLY A 290 11.87 2.72 -13.32
CA GLY A 290 12.34 4.07 -13.66
C GLY A 290 11.29 4.93 -14.35
N VAL A 291 10.03 4.81 -13.93
CA VAL A 291 8.91 5.62 -14.43
C VAL A 291 8.20 6.34 -13.29
N ARG A 292 7.71 7.55 -13.54
CA ARG A 292 6.69 8.21 -12.73
C ARG A 292 5.34 7.95 -13.37
N ILE A 293 4.38 7.52 -12.57
CA ILE A 293 3.07 7.11 -13.05
C ILE A 293 1.96 7.99 -12.48
N GLN A 294 0.87 8.03 -13.20
CA GLN A 294 -0.35 8.74 -12.85
C GLN A 294 -1.56 7.83 -13.05
N ASN A 295 -2.61 8.07 -12.25
CA ASN A 295 -3.87 7.36 -12.42
C ASN A 295 -4.55 7.77 -13.72
N VAL A 296 -5.29 6.84 -14.33
CA VAL A 296 -6.09 7.07 -15.53
C VAL A 296 -7.54 7.21 -15.07
N ASP A 297 -8.10 8.42 -15.14
CA ASP A 297 -9.52 8.68 -14.96
C ASP A 297 -10.27 8.59 -16.31
N ASP A 298 -11.61 8.60 -16.29
CA ASP A 298 -12.41 8.46 -17.51
C ASP A 298 -12.11 9.53 -18.57
N PRO A 299 -11.96 10.84 -18.23
CA PRO A 299 -11.58 11.85 -19.21
C PRO A 299 -10.20 11.60 -19.83
N THR A 300 -9.25 11.09 -19.05
CA THR A 300 -7.91 10.73 -19.55
C THR A 300 -7.98 9.51 -20.46
N ALA A 301 -8.77 8.48 -20.08
CA ALA A 301 -8.97 7.28 -20.89
C ALA A 301 -9.61 7.61 -22.25
N GLU A 302 -10.61 8.49 -22.26
CA GLU A 302 -11.24 8.98 -23.50
C GLU A 302 -10.25 9.72 -24.39
N ALA A 303 -9.45 10.64 -23.80
CA ALA A 303 -8.46 11.43 -24.54
C ALA A 303 -7.34 10.55 -25.14
N LEU A 304 -6.99 9.45 -24.46
CA LEU A 304 -5.98 8.47 -24.91
C LEU A 304 -6.54 7.36 -25.83
N ASN A 305 -7.85 7.37 -26.10
CA ASN A 305 -8.56 6.29 -26.84
C ASN A 305 -8.37 4.90 -26.20
N LEU A 306 -8.38 4.83 -24.87
CA LEU A 306 -8.14 3.61 -24.10
C LEU A 306 -9.41 2.76 -23.93
N GLY A 307 -10.59 3.33 -24.19
CA GLY A 307 -11.90 2.72 -24.01
C GLY A 307 -12.41 2.82 -22.58
N THR A 308 -11.72 2.24 -21.61
CA THR A 308 -12.05 2.27 -20.18
C THR A 308 -10.87 2.77 -19.37
N ALA A 309 -11.15 3.44 -18.24
CA ALA A 309 -10.12 3.88 -17.30
C ALA A 309 -9.42 2.65 -16.67
N ARG A 310 -8.16 2.42 -17.02
CA ARG A 310 -7.33 1.32 -16.53
C ARG A 310 -5.85 1.61 -16.72
N GLY A 311 -5.01 0.86 -16.01
CA GLY A 311 -3.57 0.92 -16.18
C GLY A 311 -2.90 2.04 -15.41
N ALA A 312 -1.62 2.25 -15.71
CA ALA A 312 -0.78 3.29 -15.15
C ALA A 312 -0.21 4.15 -16.27
N LEU A 313 -0.61 5.43 -16.32
CA LEU A 313 -0.12 6.39 -17.32
C LEU A 313 1.30 6.83 -16.95
N ILE A 314 2.26 6.67 -17.85
CA ILE A 314 3.64 7.15 -17.66
C ILE A 314 3.63 8.67 -17.80
N ALA A 315 3.78 9.38 -16.68
CA ALA A 315 3.90 10.82 -16.60
C ALA A 315 5.35 11.30 -16.66
N GLY A 316 6.32 10.39 -16.50
CA GLY A 316 7.74 10.74 -16.64
C GLY A 316 8.61 9.50 -16.62
N ILE A 317 9.81 9.59 -17.18
CA ILE A 317 10.81 8.54 -17.24
C ILE A 317 12.10 9.08 -16.67
N ASP A 318 12.73 8.30 -15.80
CA ASP A 318 14.06 8.59 -15.29
C ASP A 318 15.11 8.35 -16.40
N ASP A 319 15.96 9.33 -16.65
CA ASP A 319 16.99 9.28 -17.72
C ASP A 319 17.97 8.10 -17.53
N LYS A 320 18.19 7.69 -16.30
CA LYS A 320 19.06 6.56 -15.93
C LYS A 320 18.26 5.28 -15.69
N GLY A 321 16.93 5.34 -15.80
CA GLY A 321 16.05 4.22 -15.52
C GLY A 321 15.98 3.19 -16.62
N PRO A 322 15.61 1.95 -16.29
CA PRO A 322 15.47 0.84 -17.23
C PRO A 322 14.41 1.08 -18.32
N ALA A 323 13.39 1.86 -18.04
CA ALA A 323 12.29 2.16 -18.97
C ALA A 323 12.78 2.88 -20.23
N LYS A 324 13.77 3.78 -20.10
CA LYS A 324 14.27 4.60 -21.22
C LYS A 324 14.94 3.77 -22.32
N PRO A 325 15.95 2.94 -22.04
CA PRO A 325 16.57 2.10 -23.07
C PRO A 325 15.62 1.04 -23.63
N ALA A 326 14.59 0.64 -22.90
CA ALA A 326 13.54 -0.27 -23.37
C ALA A 326 12.55 0.37 -24.35
N GLY A 327 12.62 1.69 -24.54
CA GLY A 327 11.76 2.43 -25.47
C GLY A 327 10.33 2.65 -24.95
N LEU A 328 10.15 2.71 -23.62
CA LEU A 328 8.95 3.27 -23.03
C LEU A 328 8.98 4.81 -23.17
N GLU A 329 7.82 5.42 -23.32
CA GLU A 329 7.68 6.86 -23.56
C GLU A 329 6.67 7.48 -22.59
N VAL A 330 6.82 8.78 -22.33
CA VAL A 330 5.81 9.57 -21.62
C VAL A 330 4.52 9.55 -22.44
N GLY A 331 3.38 9.32 -21.80
CA GLY A 331 2.09 9.15 -22.47
C GLY A 331 1.71 7.67 -22.75
N ASP A 332 2.62 6.70 -22.55
CA ASP A 332 2.26 5.30 -22.56
C ASP A 332 1.39 4.94 -21.36
N VAL A 333 0.39 4.08 -21.55
CA VAL A 333 -0.39 3.51 -20.45
C VAL A 333 0.00 2.04 -20.28
N ILE A 334 0.65 1.72 -19.16
CA ILE A 334 1.00 0.34 -18.82
C ILE A 334 -0.27 -0.41 -18.40
N VAL A 335 -0.67 -1.42 -19.17
CA VAL A 335 -1.88 -2.23 -18.93
C VAL A 335 -1.57 -3.65 -18.47
N LYS A 336 -0.34 -4.17 -18.76
CA LYS A 336 0.15 -5.46 -18.22
C LYS A 336 1.64 -5.35 -17.89
N PHE A 337 2.06 -6.06 -16.87
CA PHE A 337 3.46 -6.17 -16.44
C PHE A 337 3.76 -7.61 -16.05
N ASP A 338 4.74 -8.23 -16.71
CA ASP A 338 5.12 -9.66 -16.52
C ASP A 338 3.89 -10.61 -16.55
N GLY A 339 2.99 -10.39 -17.51
CA GLY A 339 1.74 -11.14 -17.67
C GLY A 339 0.59 -10.77 -16.73
N GLN A 340 0.84 -9.98 -15.67
CA GLN A 340 -0.18 -9.53 -14.72
C GLN A 340 -0.88 -8.26 -15.23
N GLU A 341 -2.21 -8.21 -15.10
CA GLU A 341 -2.97 -7.01 -15.43
C GLU A 341 -2.70 -5.88 -14.43
N VAL A 342 -2.49 -4.67 -14.97
CA VAL A 342 -2.44 -3.42 -14.20
C VAL A 342 -3.80 -2.75 -14.31
N LYS A 343 -4.67 -2.97 -13.32
CA LYS A 343 -6.03 -2.41 -13.31
C LYS A 343 -6.03 -0.93 -12.96
N GLN A 344 -5.19 -0.54 -12.00
CA GLN A 344 -5.05 0.84 -11.53
C GLN A 344 -3.56 1.19 -11.39
N SER A 345 -3.22 2.46 -11.45
CA SER A 345 -1.83 2.91 -11.35
C SER A 345 -1.12 2.43 -10.07
N ARG A 346 -1.84 2.35 -8.95
CA ARG A 346 -1.32 1.88 -7.66
C ARG A 346 -0.91 0.40 -7.63
N ASP A 347 -1.38 -0.42 -8.59
CA ASP A 347 -1.00 -1.83 -8.64
C ASP A 347 0.44 -1.99 -9.14
N LEU A 348 0.88 -1.12 -10.05
CA LEU A 348 2.17 -1.23 -10.71
C LEU A 348 3.37 -1.16 -9.76
N PRO A 349 3.49 -0.20 -8.82
CA PRO A 349 4.62 -0.15 -7.89
C PRO A 349 4.80 -1.45 -7.12
N ARG A 350 3.71 -2.07 -6.65
CA ARG A 350 3.73 -3.33 -5.92
C ARG A 350 4.18 -4.50 -6.80
N ILE A 351 3.65 -4.59 -8.02
CA ILE A 351 4.01 -5.67 -8.97
C ILE A 351 5.50 -5.55 -9.32
N VAL A 352 5.97 -4.35 -9.65
CA VAL A 352 7.38 -4.08 -9.99
C VAL A 352 8.31 -4.38 -8.81
N ALA A 353 7.96 -3.91 -7.60
CA ALA A 353 8.78 -4.11 -6.41
C ALA A 353 8.91 -5.59 -6.01
N ASN A 354 7.88 -6.40 -6.25
CA ASN A 354 7.89 -7.84 -5.97
C ASN A 354 8.61 -8.67 -7.06
N THR A 355 8.96 -8.03 -8.18
CA THR A 355 9.68 -8.72 -9.26
C THR A 355 11.19 -8.62 -9.03
N PRO A 356 11.95 -9.73 -9.17
CA PRO A 356 13.38 -9.74 -8.90
C PRO A 356 14.16 -8.71 -9.72
N VAL A 357 15.14 -8.07 -9.08
CA VAL A 357 16.11 -7.19 -9.72
C VAL A 357 16.88 -7.96 -10.80
N GLY A 358 17.10 -7.34 -11.95
CA GLY A 358 17.79 -7.94 -13.09
C GLY A 358 16.92 -8.86 -13.96
N LYS A 359 15.67 -9.16 -13.55
CA LYS A 359 14.74 -9.93 -14.37
C LYS A 359 14.32 -9.10 -15.59
N ALA A 360 14.42 -9.70 -16.78
CA ALA A 360 13.77 -9.18 -17.98
C ALA A 360 12.27 -9.52 -17.94
N VAL A 361 11.42 -8.52 -18.11
CA VAL A 361 9.95 -8.64 -18.04
C VAL A 361 9.30 -8.00 -19.26
N ASP A 362 8.17 -8.54 -19.66
CA ASP A 362 7.34 -7.96 -20.70
C ASP A 362 6.40 -6.91 -20.11
N VAL A 363 6.48 -5.70 -20.63
CA VAL A 363 5.60 -4.58 -20.27
C VAL A 363 4.71 -4.26 -21.46
N THR A 364 3.41 -4.51 -21.33
CA THR A 364 2.43 -4.18 -22.36
C THR A 364 1.89 -2.78 -22.11
N VAL A 365 2.03 -1.91 -23.10
CA VAL A 365 1.56 -0.51 -23.05
C VAL A 365 0.58 -0.22 -24.17
N VAL A 366 -0.30 0.73 -23.94
CA VAL A 366 -1.12 1.37 -24.97
C VAL A 366 -0.50 2.73 -25.28
N ARG A 367 -0.05 2.92 -26.54
CA ARG A 367 0.51 4.16 -27.05
C ARG A 367 -0.34 4.65 -28.22
N LYS A 368 -0.94 5.85 -28.09
CA LYS A 368 -1.82 6.43 -29.12
C LYS A 368 -2.92 5.44 -29.60
N GLY A 369 -3.56 4.74 -28.65
CA GLY A 369 -4.61 3.76 -28.90
C GLY A 369 -4.15 2.41 -29.44
N LYS A 370 -2.84 2.16 -29.60
CA LYS A 370 -2.29 0.87 -30.07
C LYS A 370 -1.56 0.15 -28.95
N GLU A 371 -1.90 -1.12 -28.75
CA GLU A 371 -1.22 -1.98 -27.78
C GLU A 371 0.12 -2.48 -28.34
N MET A 372 1.17 -2.42 -27.52
CA MET A 372 2.50 -2.94 -27.85
C MET A 372 3.19 -3.48 -26.61
N THR A 373 4.10 -4.43 -26.77
CA THR A 373 4.89 -5.01 -25.70
C THR A 373 6.35 -4.60 -25.81
N LYS A 374 6.95 -4.23 -24.68
CA LYS A 374 8.36 -3.87 -24.55
C LYS A 374 9.01 -4.77 -23.51
N SER A 375 10.19 -5.29 -23.80
CA SER A 375 10.95 -6.04 -22.80
C SER A 375 11.86 -5.10 -22.01
N VAL A 376 11.79 -5.16 -20.68
CA VAL A 376 12.53 -4.27 -19.77
C VAL A 376 13.27 -5.11 -18.75
N THR A 377 14.58 -4.90 -18.59
CA THR A 377 15.36 -5.50 -17.49
C THR A 377 15.31 -4.59 -16.28
N LEU A 378 14.74 -5.06 -15.17
CA LEU A 378 14.53 -4.23 -13.98
C LEU A 378 15.84 -3.83 -13.31
N GLY A 379 15.93 -2.57 -12.92
CA GLY A 379 16.97 -2.05 -12.03
C GLY A 379 16.66 -2.31 -10.57
N ARG A 380 17.50 -1.79 -9.66
CA ARG A 380 17.29 -1.80 -8.22
C ARG A 380 16.87 -0.41 -7.73
N LEU A 381 15.75 -0.35 -7.02
CA LEU A 381 15.19 0.91 -6.53
C LEU A 381 16.12 1.61 -5.53
N GLU A 382 16.69 0.87 -4.60
CA GLU A 382 17.54 1.41 -3.53
C GLU A 382 18.81 2.08 -4.06
N ASP A 383 19.32 1.65 -5.22
CA ASP A 383 20.49 2.27 -5.86
C ASP A 383 20.13 3.64 -6.45
N ASN A 384 18.89 3.80 -6.98
CA ASN A 384 18.41 5.08 -7.46
C ASN A 384 18.16 6.07 -6.33
N ASP A 385 17.56 5.65 -5.21
CA ASP A 385 17.31 6.50 -4.04
C ASP A 385 18.62 7.10 -3.49
N ARG A 386 19.72 6.32 -3.47
CA ARG A 386 21.05 6.80 -3.06
C ARG A 386 21.62 7.85 -4.01
N GLN A 387 21.38 7.76 -5.32
CA GLN A 387 21.86 8.70 -6.32
C GLN A 387 21.10 10.02 -6.31
N GLN A 388 19.80 10.00 -6.07
CA GLN A 388 18.96 11.22 -6.03
C GLN A 388 19.29 12.12 -4.84
N GLN A 389 19.61 11.56 -3.67
CA GLN A 389 20.03 12.32 -2.50
C GLN A 389 21.33 13.11 -2.72
N ALA A 390 22.18 12.67 -3.65
CA ALA A 390 23.44 13.35 -3.98
C ALA A 390 23.28 14.56 -4.94
N SER A 391 22.12 14.75 -5.60
CA SER A 391 21.94 15.67 -6.73
C SER A 391 21.20 16.98 -6.42
N LEU A 392 20.79 17.25 -5.17
CA LEU A 392 19.84 18.32 -4.83
C LEU A 392 20.43 19.75 -4.63
N ASN A 393 21.59 20.10 -5.19
CA ASN A 393 22.17 21.44 -4.99
C ASN A 393 22.57 22.12 -6.30
N GLN A 394 21.71 22.99 -6.92
CA GLN A 394 22.12 24.15 -7.72
C GLN A 394 20.95 25.07 -8.20
N PRO A 395 21.12 26.42 -8.32
CA PRO A 395 20.09 27.43 -8.60
C PRO A 395 20.18 28.12 -9.99
N PRO A 396 19.18 28.98 -10.41
CA PRO A 396 18.85 29.35 -11.81
C PRO A 396 19.00 30.86 -12.20
N ALA A 397 18.76 31.19 -13.51
CA ALA A 397 18.69 32.55 -14.08
C ALA A 397 17.67 32.72 -15.26
N ASP A 398 17.32 33.88 -15.64
CA ASP A 398 16.18 34.69 -16.08
C ASP A 398 15.80 34.96 -17.57
N VAL A 399 14.56 35.46 -17.92
CA VAL A 399 13.96 36.63 -18.73
C VAL A 399 12.62 36.42 -19.54
N PRO A 400 11.93 37.41 -20.20
CA PRO A 400 10.49 37.78 -20.19
C PRO A 400 9.51 37.44 -21.38
N THR A 401 8.33 38.06 -21.50
CA THR A 401 6.94 37.60 -21.60
C THR A 401 6.06 38.14 -22.74
N ALA A 402 5.08 37.36 -23.29
CA ALA A 402 3.86 37.78 -23.99
C ALA A 402 2.68 36.82 -23.72
N THR A 403 1.45 37.33 -23.49
CA THR A 403 0.32 36.57 -22.89
C THR A 403 -0.90 36.39 -23.81
N ARG A 404 -1.61 35.18 -23.75
CA ARG A 404 -2.91 34.91 -24.40
C ARG A 404 -3.81 34.03 -23.48
N LYS A 405 -5.14 33.98 -23.77
CA LYS A 405 -6.12 33.18 -23.00
C LYS A 405 -6.60 31.95 -23.77
N ALA A 406 -6.61 30.78 -23.12
CA ALA A 406 -7.24 29.56 -23.61
C ALA A 406 -7.60 28.61 -22.41
N LEU A 407 -8.68 27.85 -22.50
CA LEU A 407 -9.10 26.87 -21.49
C LEU A 407 -9.32 27.44 -20.08
N GLY A 408 -9.69 28.72 -19.95
CA GLY A 408 -9.73 29.39 -18.64
C GLY A 408 -8.34 29.72 -18.06
N LEU A 409 -7.28 29.62 -18.88
CA LEU A 409 -5.90 29.92 -18.52
C LEU A 409 -5.41 31.20 -19.25
N GLU A 410 -4.68 32.06 -18.57
CA GLU A 410 -3.84 33.06 -19.18
C GLU A 410 -2.45 32.47 -19.45
N LEU A 411 -2.05 32.46 -20.69
CA LEU A 411 -0.86 31.76 -21.18
C LEU A 411 0.20 32.74 -21.67
N SER A 412 1.43 32.42 -21.42
CA SER A 412 2.59 33.22 -21.83
C SER A 412 3.71 32.31 -22.36
N GLY A 413 4.54 32.86 -23.25
CA GLY A 413 5.80 32.21 -23.60
C GLY A 413 6.71 32.06 -22.38
N VAL A 414 7.52 31.00 -22.36
CA VAL A 414 8.57 30.81 -21.35
C VAL A 414 9.72 31.76 -21.68
N THR A 415 9.72 32.90 -21.05
CA THR A 415 10.75 33.89 -21.18
C THR A 415 11.49 34.02 -19.85
N ASP A 416 12.73 34.60 -19.83
CA ASP A 416 13.57 34.59 -18.63
C ASP A 416 12.96 35.44 -17.49
N GLU A 417 12.09 36.44 -17.71
CA GLU A 417 11.33 37.15 -16.65
C GLU A 417 10.26 36.25 -16.02
N VAL A 418 9.58 35.47 -16.86
CA VAL A 418 8.59 34.50 -16.38
C VAL A 418 9.28 33.34 -15.64
N ARG A 419 10.44 32.89 -16.13
CA ARG A 419 11.27 31.90 -15.42
C ARG A 419 11.62 32.36 -14.00
N ARG A 420 12.11 33.62 -13.87
CA ARG A 420 12.43 34.24 -12.57
C ARG A 420 11.19 34.31 -11.67
N ARG A 421 10.12 34.90 -12.22
CA ARG A 421 8.90 35.11 -11.45
C ARG A 421 8.32 33.85 -10.86
N PHE A 422 8.39 32.74 -11.59
CA PHE A 422 7.81 31.44 -11.19
C PHE A 422 8.86 30.42 -10.84
N ASN A 423 10.16 30.78 -10.80
CA ASN A 423 11.28 29.89 -10.48
C ASN A 423 11.33 28.61 -11.35
N ILE A 424 11.12 28.79 -12.68
CA ILE A 424 11.05 27.70 -13.65
C ILE A 424 12.46 27.32 -14.11
N LYS A 425 12.87 26.06 -14.02
CA LYS A 425 14.17 25.56 -14.48
C LYS A 425 14.36 25.78 -16.00
N ASP A 426 15.62 26.04 -16.44
CA ASP A 426 15.98 26.27 -17.84
C ASP A 426 15.64 25.10 -18.78
N THR A 427 15.60 23.88 -18.23
CA THR A 427 15.26 22.66 -18.95
C THR A 427 13.78 22.57 -19.31
N VAL A 428 12.90 23.33 -18.64
CA VAL A 428 11.45 23.31 -18.88
C VAL A 428 11.11 24.19 -20.05
N LYS A 429 10.54 23.61 -21.10
CA LYS A 429 10.11 24.30 -22.33
C LYS A 429 8.60 24.15 -22.49
N GLY A 430 7.95 25.13 -23.13
CA GLY A 430 6.51 25.11 -23.35
C GLY A 430 5.85 26.47 -23.19
N VAL A 431 4.63 26.50 -22.66
CA VAL A 431 3.80 27.69 -22.47
C VAL A 431 3.42 27.85 -21.01
N VAL A 432 3.82 28.95 -20.37
CA VAL A 432 3.58 29.18 -18.94
C VAL A 432 2.13 29.59 -18.68
N VAL A 433 1.51 29.02 -17.68
CA VAL A 433 0.26 29.47 -17.10
C VAL A 433 0.55 30.66 -16.16
N THR A 434 0.09 31.85 -16.50
CA THR A 434 0.32 33.03 -15.67
C THR A 434 -0.87 33.33 -14.74
N ARG A 435 -2.07 32.87 -15.11
CA ARG A 435 -3.29 32.99 -14.31
C ARG A 435 -4.25 31.89 -14.67
N VAL A 436 -5.06 31.47 -13.69
CA VAL A 436 -6.13 30.48 -13.84
C VAL A 436 -7.45 31.13 -13.43
N ASP A 437 -8.49 30.98 -14.26
CA ASP A 437 -9.84 31.39 -13.91
C ASP A 437 -10.38 30.41 -12.86
N PRO A 438 -10.78 30.89 -11.67
CA PRO A 438 -11.24 30.01 -10.58
C PRO A 438 -12.52 29.21 -10.93
N ASN A 439 -13.27 29.62 -11.93
CA ASN A 439 -14.50 28.95 -12.38
C ASN A 439 -14.26 28.04 -13.61
N SER A 440 -13.02 27.74 -13.96
CA SER A 440 -12.68 26.94 -15.13
C SER A 440 -12.41 25.48 -14.78
N SER A 441 -12.62 24.59 -15.77
CA SER A 441 -12.20 23.17 -15.66
C SER A 441 -10.70 23.02 -15.35
N ALA A 442 -9.87 23.97 -15.74
CA ALA A 442 -8.45 23.98 -15.39
C ALA A 442 -8.22 24.20 -13.88
N ALA A 443 -9.04 25.04 -13.23
CA ALA A 443 -8.99 25.23 -11.77
C ALA A 443 -9.46 23.98 -11.03
N ASP A 444 -10.53 23.31 -11.48
CA ASP A 444 -11.01 22.04 -10.92
C ASP A 444 -9.94 20.95 -10.97
N LYS A 445 -9.11 20.97 -12.01
CA LYS A 445 -7.97 20.08 -12.19
C LYS A 445 -6.68 20.57 -11.52
N ARG A 446 -6.78 21.59 -10.66
CA ARG A 446 -5.68 22.15 -9.86
C ARG A 446 -4.46 22.59 -10.69
N ILE A 447 -4.69 23.13 -11.89
CA ILE A 447 -3.63 23.83 -12.63
C ILE A 447 -3.35 25.15 -11.90
N GLN A 448 -2.06 25.48 -11.73
CA GLN A 448 -1.63 26.63 -10.96
C GLN A 448 -0.79 27.61 -11.81
N PRO A 449 -0.81 28.91 -11.49
CA PRO A 449 0.14 29.85 -12.06
C PRO A 449 1.59 29.42 -11.81
N GLY A 450 2.43 29.51 -12.85
CA GLY A 450 3.81 29.03 -12.83
C GLY A 450 4.02 27.62 -13.39
N GLU A 451 2.95 26.85 -13.60
CA GLU A 451 3.05 25.61 -14.35
C GLU A 451 3.20 25.87 -15.85
N VAL A 452 3.83 24.94 -16.57
CA VAL A 452 4.18 25.06 -18.00
C VAL A 452 3.46 23.98 -18.79
N ILE A 453 2.64 24.35 -19.76
CA ILE A 453 2.04 23.41 -20.71
C ILE A 453 3.12 23.02 -21.72
N VAL A 454 3.47 21.74 -21.75
CA VAL A 454 4.50 21.16 -22.62
C VAL A 454 3.87 20.57 -23.89
N GLU A 455 2.70 19.91 -23.72
CA GLU A 455 1.95 19.28 -24.82
C GLU A 455 0.45 19.52 -24.68
N VAL A 456 -0.25 19.51 -25.82
CA VAL A 456 -1.72 19.52 -25.91
C VAL A 456 -2.14 18.40 -26.87
N GLY A 457 -2.91 17.40 -26.37
CA GLY A 457 -3.32 16.23 -27.17
C GLY A 457 -2.11 15.45 -27.70
N GLN A 458 -1.08 15.27 -26.88
CA GLN A 458 0.17 14.55 -27.21
C GLN A 458 0.99 15.21 -28.34
N GLU A 459 0.82 16.50 -28.56
CA GLU A 459 1.65 17.30 -29.46
C GLU A 459 2.32 18.44 -28.69
N ALA A 460 3.64 18.59 -28.89
CA ALA A 460 4.43 19.61 -28.20
C ALA A 460 3.98 21.04 -28.62
N VAL A 461 3.93 21.93 -27.62
CA VAL A 461 3.58 23.34 -27.81
C VAL A 461 4.71 24.24 -27.30
N SER A 462 4.99 25.31 -28.00
CA SER A 462 6.06 26.23 -27.64
C SER A 462 5.54 27.67 -27.47
N THR A 463 4.40 28.01 -28.04
CA THR A 463 3.78 29.33 -27.98
C THR A 463 2.33 29.25 -27.53
N PRO A 464 1.77 30.31 -26.90
CA PRO A 464 0.35 30.38 -26.57
C PRO A 464 -0.59 30.18 -27.78
N ALA A 465 -0.11 30.54 -29.00
CA ALA A 465 -0.85 30.31 -30.23
C ALA A 465 -0.95 28.83 -30.60
N ASP A 466 0.10 28.02 -30.31
CA ASP A 466 0.08 26.59 -30.55
C ASP A 466 -0.98 25.90 -29.68
N VAL A 467 -1.07 26.30 -28.39
CA VAL A 467 -2.09 25.79 -27.47
C VAL A 467 -3.50 26.05 -28.02
N THR A 468 -3.79 27.31 -28.44
CA THR A 468 -5.11 27.66 -28.97
C THR A 468 -5.41 26.87 -30.25
N LYS A 469 -4.46 26.81 -31.18
CA LYS A 469 -4.60 26.09 -32.45
C LYS A 469 -4.88 24.59 -32.21
N ARG A 470 -4.19 23.97 -31.25
CA ARG A 470 -4.34 22.54 -30.96
C ARG A 470 -5.67 22.26 -30.27
N VAL A 471 -6.11 23.11 -29.32
CA VAL A 471 -7.43 23.02 -28.70
C VAL A 471 -8.55 23.12 -29.74
N ASP A 472 -8.44 24.05 -30.69
CA ASP A 472 -9.42 24.23 -31.77
C ASP A 472 -9.44 23.01 -32.72
N ALA A 473 -8.29 22.36 -32.94
CA ALA A 473 -8.23 21.11 -33.72
C ALA A 473 -8.96 19.98 -33.01
N LEU A 474 -8.72 19.78 -31.71
CA LEU A 474 -9.40 18.77 -30.89
C LEU A 474 -10.93 18.99 -30.82
N LYS A 475 -11.37 20.26 -30.76
CA LYS A 475 -12.82 20.60 -30.88
C LYS A 475 -13.40 20.14 -32.22
N LYS A 476 -12.70 20.38 -33.33
CA LYS A 476 -13.13 19.97 -34.66
C LYS A 476 -13.15 18.44 -34.82
N GLU A 477 -12.29 17.71 -34.09
CA GLU A 477 -12.25 16.26 -34.01
C GLU A 477 -13.39 15.68 -33.13
N GLY A 478 -14.23 16.54 -32.52
CA GLY A 478 -15.33 16.12 -31.64
C GLY A 478 -14.90 15.66 -30.25
N LYS A 479 -13.69 15.98 -29.82
CA LYS A 479 -13.22 15.67 -28.47
C LYS A 479 -13.88 16.60 -27.45
N LYS A 480 -14.26 16.07 -26.29
CA LYS A 480 -14.83 16.83 -25.17
C LYS A 480 -13.77 17.38 -24.22
N SER A 481 -12.58 16.81 -24.23
CA SER A 481 -11.47 17.20 -23.37
C SER A 481 -10.16 17.30 -24.14
N ALA A 482 -9.30 18.26 -23.78
CA ALA A 482 -7.91 18.33 -24.19
C ALA A 482 -7.02 17.72 -23.11
N LEU A 483 -6.20 16.73 -23.47
CA LEU A 483 -5.16 16.20 -22.61
C LEU A 483 -3.94 17.10 -22.67
N LEU A 484 -3.62 17.78 -21.56
CA LEU A 484 -2.45 18.63 -21.41
C LEU A 484 -1.35 17.86 -20.69
N LEU A 485 -0.11 17.94 -21.14
CA LEU A 485 1.07 17.62 -20.37
C LEU A 485 1.57 18.90 -19.71
N VAL A 486 1.48 18.96 -18.38
CA VAL A 486 1.81 20.17 -17.61
C VAL A 486 3.02 19.88 -16.73
N ALA A 487 4.05 20.72 -16.80
CA ALA A 487 5.24 20.66 -15.96
C ALA A 487 5.15 21.69 -14.82
N ASN A 488 5.60 21.29 -13.61
CA ASN A 488 5.86 22.27 -12.55
C ASN A 488 7.17 23.02 -12.79
N ALA A 489 7.49 23.99 -11.93
CA ALA A 489 8.70 24.80 -12.03
C ALA A 489 10.00 23.98 -12.02
N GLN A 490 10.01 22.79 -11.42
CA GLN A 490 11.14 21.86 -11.32
C GLN A 490 11.27 20.93 -12.52
N GLY A 491 10.27 20.95 -13.45
CA GLY A 491 10.23 20.12 -14.64
C GLY A 491 9.60 18.74 -14.43
N GLU A 492 8.95 18.51 -13.30
CA GLU A 492 8.12 17.33 -13.10
C GLU A 492 6.81 17.50 -13.84
N VAL A 493 6.43 16.52 -14.65
CA VAL A 493 5.26 16.60 -15.52
C VAL A 493 4.11 15.72 -15.05
N ARG A 494 2.88 16.16 -15.35
CA ARG A 494 1.64 15.41 -15.15
C ARG A 494 0.67 15.64 -16.31
N PHE A 495 -0.15 14.64 -16.59
CA PHE A 495 -1.24 14.79 -17.55
C PHE A 495 -2.50 15.36 -16.87
N VAL A 496 -3.18 16.26 -17.55
CA VAL A 496 -4.41 16.89 -17.08
C VAL A 496 -5.41 16.94 -18.23
N ALA A 497 -6.55 16.25 -18.09
CA ALA A 497 -7.65 16.37 -19.04
C ALA A 497 -8.56 17.55 -18.67
N VAL A 498 -8.54 18.59 -19.49
CA VAL A 498 -9.32 19.82 -19.30
C VAL A 498 -10.47 19.85 -20.31
N SER A 499 -11.70 20.14 -19.86
CA SER A 499 -12.85 20.27 -20.76
C SER A 499 -12.62 21.39 -21.77
N ILE A 500 -13.04 21.14 -23.02
CA ILE A 500 -12.91 22.08 -24.15
C ILE A 500 -14.30 22.46 -24.73
N GLU A 501 -15.38 22.11 -24.00
CA GLU A 501 -16.74 22.53 -24.36
C GLU A 501 -16.93 24.05 -24.32
#